data_010773811e983f12710bcb90c746568b
#
_entry.id   010773811e983f12710bcb90c746568b
#
_cell.length_a   1.000
_cell.length_b   1.000
_cell.length_c   1.000
_cell.angle_alpha   90.00
_cell.angle_beta   90.00
_cell.angle_gamma   90.00
#
_symmetry.space_group_name_H-M   'P 1'
#
loop_
_entity.id
_entity.type
_entity.pdbx_description
1 polymer ?
#
loop_
_entity_poly.entity_id
_entity_poly.type
_entity_poly.pdbx_seq_one_letter_code
_entity_poly.pdbx_strand_id
1 'polypeptide(L)'
;MTALSSVRRKRTSLILGLNVLALVAVAALGLMGVTALRHYEGAKKLEPPDTRAFPTSVVGMLAIADDTNRLAGLALVVSLPGDQAGGYLLPVPTSVDSTLGTGDERIALTAVYAQDGVEGLALAVEGVLSVTLNSSQLVTPAEAEALLAPVAPVQAQLPRDVRDTVDDAAVVLFPAGATELDAAQIVQVLTAEVVGELESARRDNINAVWTAIATAVGVGKTEWIAGTPVTTVTDLVTRAFAGTVISQSFPTIPIAAELNPAGLDVEQIDRAEAVMWLATVAPGSMSAPGLGLTYRVEAPPGYVEQLKAAVGALLLIGANVKSVDFNGPVLSVSRALLTREEEREFVISDNVEFGTLEVGVDTQPYEGVDVVLQLGSEYLDRALPTPTTTTTTASTTTSTTSTTSTSTSTTTAP
;
A
#
# COMPACT_ATOMS: atom_id res chain seq x y z
N MET A 1 68.52 -15.09 -37.48
CA MET A 1 67.51 -14.56 -36.55
C MET A 1 66.30 -15.48 -36.36
N THR A 2 66.38 -16.81 -36.54
CA THR A 2 65.21 -17.72 -36.60
C THR A 2 65.09 -18.68 -35.40
N ALA A 3 66.07 -18.74 -34.49
CA ALA A 3 66.05 -19.69 -33.34
C ALA A 3 65.20 -19.21 -32.14
N LEU A 4 65.04 -17.87 -31.96
CA LEU A 4 64.30 -17.29 -30.83
C LEU A 4 62.77 -17.43 -30.97
N SER A 5 62.22 -17.62 -32.16
CA SER A 5 60.76 -17.72 -32.36
C SER A 5 60.23 -19.12 -31.95
N SER A 6 61.01 -20.19 -32.06
CA SER A 6 60.59 -21.54 -31.75
C SER A 6 60.46 -21.80 -30.24
N VAL A 7 61.39 -21.21 -29.45
CA VAL A 7 61.41 -21.35 -28.00
C VAL A 7 60.20 -20.56 -27.37
N ARG A 8 59.90 -19.41 -27.93
CA ARG A 8 58.73 -18.59 -27.50
C ARG A 8 57.41 -19.32 -27.80
N ARG A 9 57.26 -19.90 -28.97
CA ARG A 9 56.06 -20.70 -29.33
C ARG A 9 55.85 -21.91 -28.41
N LYS A 10 56.95 -22.64 -28.09
CA LYS A 10 56.90 -23.78 -27.16
C LYS A 10 56.52 -23.39 -25.73
N ARG A 11 57.01 -22.28 -25.21
CA ARG A 11 56.60 -21.73 -23.91
C ARG A 11 55.18 -21.26 -23.87
N THR A 12 54.69 -20.55 -24.91
CA THR A 12 53.31 -20.09 -24.99
C THR A 12 52.31 -21.25 -25.12
N SER A 13 52.64 -22.30 -25.89
CA SER A 13 51.77 -23.47 -26.01
C SER A 13 51.77 -24.32 -24.70
N LEU A 14 52.87 -24.32 -23.95
CA LEU A 14 52.92 -25.02 -22.65
C LEU A 14 52.11 -24.28 -21.59
N ILE A 15 52.19 -22.95 -21.56
CA ILE A 15 51.38 -22.12 -20.65
C ILE A 15 49.90 -22.22 -20.99
N LEU A 16 49.55 -22.18 -22.29
CA LEU A 16 48.17 -22.36 -22.75
C LEU A 16 47.63 -23.73 -22.37
N GLY A 17 48.42 -24.81 -22.58
CA GLY A 17 48.04 -26.16 -22.20
C GLY A 17 47.83 -26.32 -20.69
N LEU A 18 48.72 -25.68 -19.86
CA LEU A 18 48.57 -25.71 -18.40
C LEU A 18 47.29 -24.95 -17.95
N ASN A 19 46.97 -23.83 -18.55
CA ASN A 19 45.75 -23.08 -18.24
C ASN A 19 44.48 -23.84 -18.63
N VAL A 20 44.48 -24.49 -19.78
CA VAL A 20 43.36 -25.37 -20.20
C VAL A 20 43.19 -26.54 -19.24
N LEU A 21 44.30 -27.17 -18.82
CA LEU A 21 44.27 -28.28 -17.86
C LEU A 21 43.74 -27.80 -16.50
N ALA A 22 44.14 -26.62 -16.04
CA ALA A 22 43.64 -26.04 -14.80
C ALA A 22 42.13 -25.75 -14.87
N LEU A 23 41.66 -25.25 -16.01
CA LEU A 23 40.24 -24.96 -16.24
C LEU A 23 39.40 -26.25 -16.25
N VAL A 24 39.88 -27.30 -16.88
CA VAL A 24 39.26 -28.63 -16.88
C VAL A 24 39.23 -29.25 -15.49
N ALA A 25 40.32 -29.10 -14.70
CA ALA A 25 40.38 -29.57 -13.34
C ALA A 25 39.36 -28.82 -12.43
N VAL A 26 39.23 -27.52 -12.56
CA VAL A 26 38.24 -26.74 -11.82
C VAL A 26 36.81 -27.14 -12.22
N ALA A 27 36.54 -27.34 -13.49
CA ALA A 27 35.24 -27.82 -13.98
C ALA A 27 34.90 -29.22 -13.46
N ALA A 28 35.91 -30.14 -13.45
CA ALA A 28 35.75 -31.48 -12.91
C ALA A 28 35.49 -31.48 -11.39
N LEU A 29 36.22 -30.65 -10.63
CA LEU A 29 35.99 -30.46 -9.20
C LEU A 29 34.61 -29.87 -8.90
N GLY A 30 34.14 -28.90 -9.72
CA GLY A 30 32.81 -28.36 -9.64
C GLY A 30 31.73 -29.41 -9.88
N LEU A 31 31.89 -30.24 -10.92
CA LEU A 31 30.97 -31.34 -11.23
C LEU A 31 30.99 -32.43 -10.14
N MET A 32 32.17 -32.77 -9.57
CA MET A 32 32.25 -33.68 -8.45
C MET A 32 31.61 -33.12 -7.19
N GLY A 33 31.77 -31.83 -6.93
CA GLY A 33 31.11 -31.16 -5.81
C GLY A 33 29.58 -31.17 -5.92
N VAL A 34 29.05 -30.88 -7.11
CA VAL A 34 27.61 -30.94 -7.37
C VAL A 34 27.05 -32.35 -7.28
N THR A 35 27.80 -33.35 -7.81
CA THR A 35 27.39 -34.76 -7.69
C THR A 35 27.49 -35.27 -6.26
N ALA A 36 28.53 -34.89 -5.51
CA ALA A 36 28.65 -35.23 -4.09
C ALA A 36 27.51 -34.62 -3.26
N LEU A 37 27.15 -33.37 -3.52
CA LEU A 37 25.97 -32.68 -2.90
C LEU A 37 24.65 -33.38 -3.25
N ARG A 38 24.48 -33.83 -4.49
CA ARG A 38 23.27 -34.54 -4.93
C ARG A 38 23.16 -35.96 -4.38
N HIS A 39 24.25 -36.63 -4.05
CA HIS A 39 24.28 -37.98 -3.55
C HIS A 39 24.62 -38.06 -2.05
N TYR A 40 24.72 -36.93 -1.36
CA TYR A 40 24.91 -36.90 0.07
C TYR A 40 23.65 -37.47 0.74
N GLU A 41 23.77 -38.69 1.28
CA GLU A 41 22.66 -39.40 1.96
C GLU A 41 22.08 -38.60 3.17
N GLY A 42 22.81 -37.60 3.66
CA GLY A 42 22.36 -36.67 4.68
C GLY A 42 21.51 -35.48 4.13
N ALA A 43 21.48 -35.30 2.81
CA ALA A 43 20.50 -34.42 2.21
C ALA A 43 19.14 -35.14 2.23
N LYS A 44 18.46 -35.15 3.38
CA LYS A 44 17.00 -35.36 3.38
C LYS A 44 16.45 -34.47 2.29
N LYS A 45 15.77 -35.04 1.27
CA LYS A 45 14.77 -34.25 0.53
C LYS A 45 13.87 -33.72 1.62
N LEU A 46 14.05 -32.45 1.94
CA LEU A 46 13.01 -31.68 2.62
C LEU A 46 11.86 -31.66 1.61
N GLU A 47 10.96 -32.63 1.71
CA GLU A 47 9.66 -32.45 1.11
C GLU A 47 9.14 -31.17 1.75
N PRO A 48 8.88 -30.11 0.97
CA PRO A 48 8.29 -28.91 1.54
C PRO A 48 7.06 -29.36 2.31
N PRO A 49 6.86 -28.92 3.55
CA PRO A 49 5.67 -29.26 4.30
C PRO A 49 4.45 -28.88 3.44
N ASP A 50 3.39 -29.69 3.50
CA ASP A 50 2.12 -29.34 2.86
C ASP A 50 1.71 -27.97 3.38
N THR A 51 1.80 -26.95 2.51
CA THR A 51 1.48 -25.57 2.87
C THR A 51 0.04 -25.25 2.51
N ARG A 52 -0.59 -24.42 3.34
CA ARG A 52 -1.90 -23.84 3.03
C ARG A 52 -1.71 -22.62 2.13
N ALA A 53 -2.26 -22.66 0.93
CA ALA A 53 -2.26 -21.51 0.03
C ALA A 53 -3.24 -20.43 0.51
N PHE A 54 -2.89 -19.17 0.28
CA PHE A 54 -3.85 -18.07 0.43
C PHE A 54 -4.83 -18.03 -0.73
N PRO A 55 -6.08 -17.59 -0.48
CA PRO A 55 -7.00 -17.33 -1.56
C PRO A 55 -6.43 -16.30 -2.53
N THR A 56 -6.55 -16.57 -3.83
CA THR A 56 -6.03 -15.67 -4.87
C THR A 56 -6.97 -14.47 -5.02
N SER A 57 -6.47 -13.27 -4.77
CA SER A 57 -7.11 -11.99 -5.10
C SER A 57 -6.26 -11.27 -6.15
N VAL A 58 -6.91 -10.60 -7.09
CA VAL A 58 -6.22 -9.78 -8.09
C VAL A 58 -6.22 -8.34 -7.60
N VAL A 59 -5.07 -7.68 -7.63
CA VAL A 59 -4.90 -6.28 -7.27
C VAL A 59 -4.48 -5.48 -8.49
N GLY A 60 -5.23 -4.45 -8.83
CA GLY A 60 -4.91 -3.54 -9.92
C GLY A 60 -4.85 -2.10 -9.44
N MET A 61 -4.00 -1.30 -10.07
CA MET A 61 -3.88 0.13 -9.84
C MET A 61 -4.61 0.92 -10.93
N LEU A 62 -5.64 1.66 -10.55
CA LEU A 62 -6.35 2.63 -11.39
C LEU A 62 -5.82 4.02 -11.07
N ALA A 63 -5.09 4.62 -12.00
CA ALA A 63 -4.66 6.00 -11.94
C ALA A 63 -5.50 6.84 -12.90
N ILE A 64 -5.93 8.02 -12.47
CA ILE A 64 -6.73 8.96 -13.26
C ILE A 64 -5.89 10.21 -13.51
N ALA A 65 -5.66 10.53 -14.78
CA ALA A 65 -5.05 11.79 -15.18
C ALA A 65 -6.09 12.90 -15.23
N ASP A 66 -5.64 14.16 -15.07
CA ASP A 66 -6.41 15.33 -15.44
C ASP A 66 -6.26 15.66 -16.95
N ASP A 67 -6.93 16.70 -17.43
CA ASP A 67 -6.87 17.14 -18.82
C ASP A 67 -5.46 17.62 -19.25
N THR A 68 -4.57 17.87 -18.30
CA THR A 68 -3.16 18.25 -18.53
C THR A 68 -2.20 17.07 -18.39
N ASN A 69 -2.72 15.84 -18.26
CA ASN A 69 -1.98 14.60 -18.05
C ASN A 69 -1.16 14.59 -16.75
N ARG A 70 -1.65 15.24 -15.68
CA ARG A 70 -1.11 15.10 -14.33
C ARG A 70 -1.90 14.04 -13.56
N LEU A 71 -1.26 13.36 -12.62
CA LEU A 71 -1.94 12.42 -11.75
C LEU A 71 -2.93 13.16 -10.83
N ALA A 72 -4.21 12.95 -11.04
CA ALA A 72 -5.27 13.59 -10.26
C ALA A 72 -5.96 12.64 -9.28
N GLY A 73 -6.10 11.37 -9.63
CA GLY A 73 -6.72 10.37 -8.78
C GLY A 73 -5.97 9.03 -8.81
N LEU A 74 -6.06 8.29 -7.72
CA LEU A 74 -5.42 6.99 -7.59
C LEU A 74 -6.25 6.07 -6.68
N ALA A 75 -6.49 4.84 -7.12
CA ALA A 75 -7.15 3.81 -6.31
C ALA A 75 -6.60 2.43 -6.62
N LEU A 76 -6.52 1.57 -5.61
CA LEU A 76 -6.39 0.13 -5.84
C LEU A 76 -7.77 -0.49 -5.97
N VAL A 77 -7.90 -1.37 -6.92
CA VAL A 77 -9.07 -2.24 -7.10
C VAL A 77 -8.64 -3.66 -6.74
N VAL A 78 -9.31 -4.26 -5.77
CA VAL A 78 -8.99 -5.62 -5.30
C VAL A 78 -10.20 -6.50 -5.54
N SER A 79 -10.03 -7.62 -6.25
CA SER A 79 -11.11 -8.59 -6.44
C SER A 79 -11.37 -9.39 -5.17
N LEU A 80 -12.60 -9.87 -5.00
CA LEU A 80 -12.85 -10.97 -4.06
C LEU A 80 -12.07 -12.22 -4.46
N PRO A 81 -11.73 -13.09 -3.49
CA PRO A 81 -10.98 -14.31 -3.76
C PRO A 81 -11.67 -15.25 -4.74
N GLY A 82 -10.89 -16.01 -5.50
CA GLY A 82 -11.39 -16.98 -6.48
C GLY A 82 -12.16 -16.30 -7.60
N ASP A 83 -13.30 -16.87 -8.00
CA ASP A 83 -14.13 -16.38 -9.11
C ASP A 83 -15.34 -15.54 -8.66
N GLN A 84 -15.36 -15.07 -7.41
CA GLN A 84 -16.48 -14.29 -6.90
C GLN A 84 -16.46 -12.87 -7.51
N ALA A 85 -17.66 -12.39 -7.91
CA ALA A 85 -17.87 -11.00 -8.30
C ALA A 85 -17.89 -10.09 -7.07
N GLY A 86 -17.45 -8.85 -7.24
CA GLY A 86 -17.30 -7.88 -6.16
C GLY A 86 -15.85 -7.64 -5.79
N GLY A 87 -15.62 -6.77 -4.81
CA GLY A 87 -14.25 -6.42 -4.41
C GLY A 87 -14.14 -5.21 -3.50
N TYR A 88 -12.97 -4.61 -3.54
CA TYR A 88 -12.65 -3.42 -2.76
C TYR A 88 -12.14 -2.31 -3.67
N LEU A 89 -12.53 -1.08 -3.34
CA LEU A 89 -11.98 0.17 -3.89
C LEU A 89 -11.20 0.86 -2.77
N LEU A 90 -9.91 0.99 -2.95
CA LEU A 90 -9.01 1.52 -1.94
C LEU A 90 -8.34 2.80 -2.49
N PRO A 91 -8.97 3.98 -2.31
CA PRO A 91 -8.37 5.24 -2.73
C PRO A 91 -7.03 5.47 -2.03
N VAL A 92 -6.03 5.84 -2.81
CA VAL A 92 -4.67 6.15 -2.35
C VAL A 92 -4.44 7.64 -2.55
N PRO A 93 -4.09 8.41 -1.51
CA PRO A 93 -3.78 9.82 -1.67
C PRO A 93 -2.57 10.03 -2.58
N THR A 94 -2.69 10.94 -3.53
CA THR A 94 -1.63 11.20 -4.53
C THR A 94 -0.44 11.98 -3.96
N SER A 95 -0.60 12.60 -2.79
CA SER A 95 0.45 13.28 -2.01
C SER A 95 1.28 12.33 -1.15
N VAL A 96 1.03 11.02 -1.15
CA VAL A 96 1.79 10.06 -0.33
C VAL A 96 3.27 10.08 -0.70
N ASP A 97 4.13 10.14 0.35
CA ASP A 97 5.58 10.04 0.23
C ASP A 97 6.01 8.65 -0.24
N SER A 98 6.58 8.57 -1.42
CA SER A 98 7.08 7.33 -2.02
C SER A 98 8.39 6.84 -1.40
N THR A 99 9.11 7.70 -0.67
CA THR A 99 10.41 7.38 -0.07
C THR A 99 10.30 6.59 1.24
N LEU A 100 9.10 6.45 1.79
CA LEU A 100 8.83 5.83 3.10
C LEU A 100 9.62 6.49 4.25
N GLY A 101 9.94 7.77 4.12
CA GLY A 101 10.75 8.49 5.09
C GLY A 101 12.24 8.17 5.02
N THR A 102 12.72 7.46 4.01
CA THR A 102 14.14 7.18 3.81
C THR A 102 14.80 8.31 2.98
N GLY A 103 15.98 8.73 3.40
CA GLY A 103 16.71 9.83 2.74
C GLY A 103 16.26 11.23 3.18
N ASP A 104 16.88 12.24 2.58
CA ASP A 104 16.69 13.66 2.92
C ASP A 104 15.59 14.33 2.08
N GLU A 105 15.22 13.73 0.95
CA GLU A 105 14.21 14.26 0.03
C GLU A 105 12.90 13.50 0.20
N ARG A 106 11.78 14.21 0.08
CA ARG A 106 10.43 13.68 0.06
C ARG A 106 9.89 13.76 -1.36
N ILE A 107 9.28 12.68 -1.84
CA ILE A 107 8.79 12.58 -3.21
C ILE A 107 7.35 12.08 -3.19
N ALA A 108 6.39 12.95 -3.52
CA ALA A 108 5.00 12.56 -3.65
C ALA A 108 4.78 11.61 -4.85
N LEU A 109 3.75 10.78 -4.80
CA LEU A 109 3.37 9.90 -5.92
C LEU A 109 3.08 10.69 -7.19
N THR A 110 2.54 11.92 -7.08
CA THR A 110 2.37 12.83 -8.22
C THR A 110 3.70 13.18 -8.91
N ALA A 111 4.76 13.41 -8.12
CA ALA A 111 6.08 13.68 -8.66
C ALA A 111 6.74 12.45 -9.29
N VAL A 112 6.55 11.26 -8.69
CA VAL A 112 6.98 9.99 -9.29
C VAL A 112 6.31 9.79 -10.65
N TYR A 113 4.98 9.98 -10.73
CA TYR A 113 4.28 9.86 -12.00
C TYR A 113 4.79 10.87 -13.04
N ALA A 114 5.01 12.11 -12.66
CA ALA A 114 5.51 13.14 -13.56
C ALA A 114 6.91 12.83 -14.13
N GLN A 115 7.74 12.13 -13.36
CA GLN A 115 9.11 11.77 -13.74
C GLN A 115 9.18 10.44 -14.51
N ASP A 116 8.52 9.41 -14.02
CA ASP A 116 8.71 8.01 -14.42
C ASP A 116 7.45 7.37 -15.02
N GLY A 117 6.36 8.14 -15.15
CA GLY A 117 5.09 7.67 -15.72
C GLY A 117 4.38 6.63 -14.86
N VAL A 118 3.46 5.90 -15.50
CA VAL A 118 2.60 4.92 -14.81
C VAL A 118 3.39 3.72 -14.28
N GLU A 119 4.47 3.32 -14.93
CA GLU A 119 5.31 2.19 -14.49
C GLU A 119 6.06 2.56 -13.20
N GLY A 120 6.67 3.74 -13.14
CA GLY A 120 7.32 4.25 -11.93
C GLY A 120 6.32 4.45 -10.79
N LEU A 121 5.13 4.99 -11.10
CA LEU A 121 4.05 5.12 -10.13
C LEU A 121 3.64 3.75 -9.55
N ALA A 122 3.48 2.73 -10.40
CA ALA A 122 3.11 1.38 -9.95
C ALA A 122 4.15 0.81 -8.99
N LEU A 123 5.45 0.91 -9.32
CA LEU A 123 6.53 0.47 -8.43
C LEU A 123 6.55 1.23 -7.09
N ALA A 124 6.30 2.54 -7.12
CA ALA A 124 6.21 3.34 -5.90
C ALA A 124 5.03 2.90 -5.01
N VAL A 125 3.86 2.66 -5.61
CA VAL A 125 2.67 2.17 -4.89
C VAL A 125 2.92 0.78 -4.29
N GLU A 126 3.53 -0.13 -5.05
CA GLU A 126 3.92 -1.46 -4.55
C GLU A 126 4.85 -1.35 -3.33
N GLY A 127 5.83 -0.44 -3.39
CA GLY A 127 6.78 -0.20 -2.30
C GLY A 127 6.09 0.38 -1.05
N VAL A 128 5.28 1.42 -1.23
CA VAL A 128 4.57 2.10 -0.13
C VAL A 128 3.61 1.16 0.58
N LEU A 129 2.83 0.38 -0.18
CA LEU A 129 1.75 -0.46 0.34
C LEU A 129 2.17 -1.90 0.61
N SER A 130 3.40 -2.28 0.28
CA SER A 130 3.91 -3.66 0.40
C SER A 130 3.00 -4.69 -0.30
N VAL A 131 2.52 -4.34 -1.49
CA VAL A 131 1.62 -5.18 -2.29
C VAL A 131 2.20 -5.37 -3.69
N THR A 132 1.92 -6.49 -4.34
CA THR A 132 2.26 -6.73 -5.74
C THR A 132 1.03 -6.47 -6.60
N LEU A 133 1.17 -5.62 -7.61
CA LEU A 133 0.11 -5.30 -8.55
C LEU A 133 0.10 -6.32 -9.70
N ASN A 134 -1.08 -6.83 -10.02
CA ASN A 134 -1.26 -7.70 -11.20
C ASN A 134 -1.38 -6.88 -12.50
N SER A 135 -1.88 -5.66 -12.38
CA SER A 135 -2.01 -4.72 -13.50
C SER A 135 -2.02 -3.28 -13.01
N SER A 136 -1.61 -2.36 -13.86
CA SER A 136 -1.69 -0.91 -13.64
C SER A 136 -2.22 -0.24 -14.91
N GLN A 137 -3.07 0.76 -14.75
CA GLN A 137 -3.64 1.49 -15.86
C GLN A 137 -3.80 2.97 -15.50
N LEU A 138 -3.32 3.84 -16.38
CA LEU A 138 -3.66 5.25 -16.37
C LEU A 138 -4.85 5.45 -17.33
N VAL A 139 -5.86 6.17 -16.87
CA VAL A 139 -7.03 6.52 -17.67
C VAL A 139 -7.15 8.03 -17.79
N THR A 140 -7.58 8.49 -18.95
CA THR A 140 -7.98 9.85 -19.20
C THR A 140 -9.32 10.14 -18.51
N PRO A 141 -9.75 11.40 -18.36
CA PRO A 141 -11.08 11.73 -17.82
C PRO A 141 -12.21 11.06 -18.60
N ALA A 142 -12.15 11.02 -19.91
CA ALA A 142 -13.16 10.37 -20.76
C ALA A 142 -13.21 8.84 -20.58
N GLU A 143 -12.05 8.19 -20.43
CA GLU A 143 -12.00 6.76 -20.13
C GLU A 143 -12.50 6.45 -18.72
N ALA A 144 -12.18 7.30 -17.72
CA ALA A 144 -12.70 7.18 -16.37
C ALA A 144 -14.23 7.35 -16.34
N GLU A 145 -14.78 8.32 -17.09
CA GLU A 145 -16.22 8.48 -17.27
C GLU A 145 -16.88 7.23 -17.84
N ALA A 146 -16.30 6.65 -18.90
CA ALA A 146 -16.82 5.43 -19.51
C ALA A 146 -16.76 4.24 -18.53
N LEU A 147 -15.69 4.14 -17.72
CA LEU A 147 -15.50 3.09 -16.72
C LEU A 147 -16.52 3.19 -15.58
N LEU A 148 -16.90 4.39 -15.16
CA LEU A 148 -17.83 4.68 -14.06
C LEU A 148 -19.29 4.77 -14.50
N ALA A 149 -19.57 4.91 -15.80
CA ALA A 149 -20.93 5.03 -16.35
C ALA A 149 -21.90 3.92 -15.89
N PRO A 150 -21.51 2.63 -15.73
CA PRO A 150 -22.43 1.59 -15.28
C PRO A 150 -22.99 1.80 -13.87
N VAL A 151 -22.29 2.56 -13.02
CA VAL A 151 -22.67 2.79 -11.61
C VAL A 151 -23.30 4.16 -11.38
N ALA A 152 -23.16 5.07 -12.35
CA ALA A 152 -23.76 6.40 -12.28
C ALA A 152 -25.28 6.36 -12.59
N PRO A 153 -26.07 7.33 -12.05
CA PRO A 153 -25.65 8.37 -11.11
C PRO A 153 -25.43 7.85 -9.69
N VAL A 154 -24.58 8.54 -8.91
CA VAL A 154 -24.32 8.21 -7.51
C VAL A 154 -24.81 9.32 -6.59
N GLN A 155 -25.25 8.98 -5.39
CA GLN A 155 -25.61 9.94 -4.34
C GLN A 155 -24.40 10.12 -3.42
N ALA A 156 -23.68 11.22 -3.57
CA ALA A 156 -22.52 11.54 -2.74
C ALA A 156 -22.89 12.55 -1.64
N GLN A 157 -22.34 12.35 -0.45
CA GLN A 157 -22.39 13.33 0.62
C GLN A 157 -21.03 14.03 0.66
N LEU A 158 -20.92 15.18 -0.01
CA LEU A 158 -19.68 15.95 -0.10
C LEU A 158 -19.43 16.70 1.22
N PRO A 159 -18.33 16.43 1.95
CA PRO A 159 -18.02 17.12 3.21
C PRO A 159 -17.71 18.61 3.05
N ARG A 160 -17.20 18.99 1.87
CA ARG A 160 -16.76 20.37 1.55
C ARG A 160 -17.18 20.73 0.14
N ASP A 161 -17.15 22.04 -0.19
CA ASP A 161 -17.28 22.49 -1.55
C ASP A 161 -16.17 21.87 -2.42
N VAL A 162 -16.55 21.31 -3.56
CA VAL A 162 -15.60 20.89 -4.59
C VAL A 162 -15.24 22.13 -5.39
N ARG A 163 -13.97 22.47 -5.42
CA ARG A 163 -13.45 23.64 -6.11
C ARG A 163 -12.41 23.23 -7.14
N ASP A 164 -12.33 24.00 -8.20
CA ASP A 164 -11.34 23.84 -9.24
C ASP A 164 -10.79 25.18 -9.69
N THR A 165 -9.61 25.18 -10.32
CA THR A 165 -9.06 26.39 -10.93
C THR A 165 -9.55 26.52 -12.36
N VAL A 166 -10.35 27.54 -12.62
CA VAL A 166 -10.83 27.91 -13.95
C VAL A 166 -10.41 29.34 -14.23
N ASP A 167 -9.69 29.59 -15.33
CA ASP A 167 -9.19 30.93 -15.71
C ASP A 167 -8.41 31.61 -14.55
N ASP A 168 -7.52 30.88 -13.90
CA ASP A 168 -6.70 31.31 -12.74
C ASP A 168 -7.52 31.69 -11.48
N ALA A 169 -8.80 31.36 -11.42
CA ALA A 169 -9.67 31.61 -10.27
C ALA A 169 -10.20 30.29 -9.67
N ALA A 170 -10.24 30.21 -8.34
CA ALA A 170 -10.89 29.11 -7.65
C ALA A 170 -12.42 29.23 -7.78
N VAL A 171 -13.05 28.26 -8.44
CA VAL A 171 -14.51 28.24 -8.69
C VAL A 171 -15.10 27.02 -7.96
N VAL A 172 -16.27 27.21 -7.34
CA VAL A 172 -17.04 26.10 -6.75
C VAL A 172 -17.76 25.36 -7.87
N LEU A 173 -17.42 24.09 -8.09
CA LEU A 173 -18.09 23.20 -9.04
C LEU A 173 -19.35 22.57 -8.40
N PHE A 174 -19.18 22.05 -7.18
CA PHE A 174 -20.27 21.45 -6.40
C PHE A 174 -20.23 21.95 -4.97
N PRO A 175 -21.35 22.41 -4.41
CA PRO A 175 -21.41 22.81 -3.01
C PRO A 175 -21.34 21.58 -2.07
N ALA A 176 -20.89 21.80 -0.85
CA ALA A 176 -20.96 20.80 0.21
C ALA A 176 -22.41 20.32 0.44
N GLY A 177 -22.57 19.05 0.77
CA GLY A 177 -23.85 18.43 1.05
C GLY A 177 -24.19 17.24 0.15
N ALA A 178 -25.45 16.84 0.18
CA ALA A 178 -25.93 15.74 -0.64
C ALA A 178 -26.05 16.17 -2.10
N THR A 179 -25.38 15.47 -2.99
CA THR A 179 -25.31 15.77 -4.42
C THR A 179 -25.45 14.49 -5.23
N GLU A 180 -26.31 14.51 -6.24
CA GLU A 180 -26.35 13.48 -7.26
C GLU A 180 -25.32 13.81 -8.33
N LEU A 181 -24.45 12.84 -8.63
CA LEU A 181 -23.36 12.99 -9.58
C LEU A 181 -23.51 11.97 -10.71
N ASP A 182 -23.57 12.44 -11.96
CA ASP A 182 -23.42 11.60 -13.13
C ASP A 182 -21.94 11.18 -13.32
N ALA A 183 -21.64 10.36 -14.35
CA ALA A 183 -20.29 9.83 -14.54
C ALA A 183 -19.25 10.94 -14.82
N ALA A 184 -19.60 11.96 -15.60
CA ALA A 184 -18.71 13.09 -15.88
C ALA A 184 -18.46 13.92 -14.61
N GLN A 185 -19.50 14.17 -13.82
CA GLN A 185 -19.41 14.90 -12.57
C GLN A 185 -18.62 14.13 -11.49
N ILE A 186 -18.73 12.79 -11.44
CA ILE A 186 -17.87 11.96 -10.61
C ILE A 186 -16.41 12.21 -10.96
N VAL A 187 -16.05 12.14 -12.24
CA VAL A 187 -14.66 12.39 -12.69
C VAL A 187 -14.22 13.80 -12.36
N GLN A 188 -15.09 14.81 -12.53
CA GLN A 188 -14.79 16.20 -12.13
C GLN A 188 -14.45 16.30 -10.64
N VAL A 189 -15.18 15.62 -9.73
CA VAL A 189 -14.84 15.63 -8.30
C VAL A 189 -13.49 14.93 -8.05
N LEU A 190 -13.20 13.85 -8.76
CA LEU A 190 -11.95 13.09 -8.59
C LEU A 190 -10.73 13.84 -9.14
N THR A 191 -10.91 14.76 -10.11
CA THR A 191 -9.81 15.46 -10.77
C THR A 191 -9.71 16.95 -10.39
N ALA A 192 -10.77 17.55 -9.83
CA ALA A 192 -10.79 18.96 -9.45
C ALA A 192 -9.66 19.33 -8.48
N GLU A 193 -8.93 20.41 -8.79
CA GLU A 193 -7.79 20.86 -8.01
C GLU A 193 -7.68 22.39 -8.04
N VAL A 194 -7.53 23.00 -6.89
CA VAL A 194 -7.22 24.43 -6.80
C VAL A 194 -5.70 24.59 -6.75
N VAL A 195 -5.15 25.31 -7.72
CA VAL A 195 -3.70 25.56 -7.77
C VAL A 195 -3.21 26.20 -6.48
N GLY A 196 -2.21 25.58 -5.85
CA GLY A 196 -1.61 26.03 -4.59
C GLY A 196 -2.33 25.57 -3.33
N GLU A 197 -3.43 24.81 -3.43
CA GLU A 197 -4.00 24.10 -2.29
C GLU A 197 -3.36 22.71 -2.15
N LEU A 198 -3.30 22.21 -0.90
CA LEU A 198 -2.79 20.86 -0.61
C LEU A 198 -3.81 19.82 -1.08
N GLU A 199 -3.33 18.64 -1.48
CA GLU A 199 -4.18 17.51 -1.87
C GLU A 199 -5.14 17.10 -0.74
N SER A 200 -4.71 17.22 0.52
CA SER A 200 -5.56 16.96 1.69
C SER A 200 -6.82 17.82 1.75
N ALA A 201 -6.86 18.97 1.08
CA ALA A 201 -8.05 19.83 1.05
C ALA A 201 -9.21 19.20 0.26
N ARG A 202 -8.94 18.37 -0.75
CA ARG A 202 -9.95 17.70 -1.60
C ARG A 202 -10.20 16.23 -1.23
N ARG A 203 -9.34 15.61 -0.44
CA ARG A 203 -9.35 14.19 -0.11
C ARG A 203 -10.67 13.68 0.46
N ASP A 204 -11.26 14.43 1.38
CA ASP A 204 -12.54 14.06 1.98
C ASP A 204 -13.65 13.91 0.93
N ASN A 205 -13.68 14.80 -0.08
CA ASN A 205 -14.63 14.72 -1.18
C ASN A 205 -14.34 13.51 -2.09
N ILE A 206 -13.05 13.23 -2.38
CA ILE A 206 -12.63 12.05 -3.15
C ILE A 206 -13.08 10.77 -2.44
N ASN A 207 -12.82 10.64 -1.14
CA ASN A 207 -13.24 9.49 -0.35
C ASN A 207 -14.76 9.32 -0.29
N ALA A 208 -15.50 10.45 -0.17
CA ALA A 208 -16.97 10.44 -0.19
C ALA A 208 -17.51 9.93 -1.53
N VAL A 209 -16.88 10.32 -2.65
CA VAL A 209 -17.27 9.85 -3.99
C VAL A 209 -16.97 8.37 -4.17
N TRP A 210 -15.79 7.87 -3.78
CA TRP A 210 -15.49 6.44 -3.85
C TRP A 210 -16.45 5.61 -2.99
N THR A 211 -16.84 6.12 -1.81
CA THR A 211 -17.85 5.49 -0.95
C THR A 211 -19.23 5.48 -1.62
N ALA A 212 -19.59 6.58 -2.28
CA ALA A 212 -20.85 6.67 -3.03
C ALA A 212 -20.88 5.70 -4.22
N ILE A 213 -19.78 5.54 -4.97
CA ILE A 213 -19.62 4.55 -6.02
C ILE A 213 -19.83 3.15 -5.46
N ALA A 214 -19.11 2.77 -4.39
CA ALA A 214 -19.25 1.46 -3.76
C ALA A 214 -20.68 1.19 -3.30
N THR A 215 -21.36 2.20 -2.74
CA THR A 215 -22.76 2.11 -2.31
C THR A 215 -23.69 1.93 -3.51
N ALA A 216 -23.47 2.66 -4.60
CA ALA A 216 -24.29 2.59 -5.81
C ALA A 216 -24.18 1.25 -6.54
N VAL A 217 -23.02 0.60 -6.48
CA VAL A 217 -22.84 -0.78 -7.00
C VAL A 217 -23.83 -1.74 -6.34
N GLY A 218 -24.01 -1.65 -5.03
CA GLY A 218 -24.96 -2.48 -4.29
C GLY A 218 -24.62 -3.97 -4.41
N VAL A 219 -25.52 -4.74 -5.04
CA VAL A 219 -25.34 -6.19 -5.30
C VAL A 219 -24.74 -6.48 -6.68
N GLY A 220 -24.44 -5.45 -7.46
CA GLY A 220 -23.84 -5.52 -8.80
C GLY A 220 -24.54 -4.63 -9.82
N LYS A 221 -23.77 -4.07 -10.74
CA LYS A 221 -24.21 -3.18 -11.85
C LYS A 221 -23.70 -3.65 -13.20
N THR A 222 -22.69 -4.50 -13.23
CA THR A 222 -22.12 -5.08 -14.44
C THR A 222 -22.35 -6.59 -14.44
N GLU A 223 -22.08 -7.25 -15.55
CA GLU A 223 -22.12 -8.71 -15.65
C GLU A 223 -20.69 -9.26 -15.56
N TRP A 224 -20.55 -10.36 -14.83
CA TRP A 224 -19.30 -11.10 -14.73
C TRP A 224 -19.57 -12.60 -14.83
N ILE A 225 -18.81 -13.27 -15.69
CA ILE A 225 -18.88 -14.73 -15.86
C ILE A 225 -17.70 -15.33 -15.11
N ALA A 226 -17.97 -16.22 -14.15
CA ALA A 226 -16.92 -16.95 -13.43
C ALA A 226 -15.96 -17.66 -14.40
N GLY A 227 -14.67 -17.61 -14.10
CA GLY A 227 -13.62 -18.15 -14.95
C GLY A 227 -13.16 -17.22 -16.08
N THR A 228 -13.77 -16.02 -16.25
CA THR A 228 -13.23 -15.01 -17.17
C THR A 228 -11.89 -14.50 -16.66
N PRO A 229 -10.81 -14.53 -17.48
CA PRO A 229 -9.54 -13.99 -17.06
C PRO A 229 -9.61 -12.48 -16.81
N VAL A 230 -9.02 -12.03 -15.69
CA VAL A 230 -8.79 -10.61 -15.40
C VAL A 230 -7.40 -10.27 -15.87
N THR A 231 -7.28 -9.50 -16.96
CA THR A 231 -5.99 -9.16 -17.57
C THR A 231 -5.69 -7.67 -17.53
N THR A 232 -6.72 -6.85 -17.35
CA THR A 232 -6.61 -5.38 -17.28
C THR A 232 -7.29 -4.84 -16.03
N VAL A 233 -6.99 -3.59 -15.69
CA VAL A 233 -7.70 -2.88 -14.60
C VAL A 233 -9.18 -2.69 -14.97
N THR A 234 -9.51 -2.50 -16.24
CA THR A 234 -10.90 -2.41 -16.72
C THR A 234 -11.67 -3.70 -16.47
N ASP A 235 -11.08 -4.88 -16.75
CA ASP A 235 -11.68 -6.17 -16.42
C ASP A 235 -11.92 -6.30 -14.92
N LEU A 236 -10.93 -5.86 -14.13
CA LEU A 236 -10.98 -5.91 -12.67
C LEU A 236 -12.09 -5.02 -12.11
N VAL A 237 -12.24 -3.79 -12.61
CA VAL A 237 -13.33 -2.88 -12.24
C VAL A 237 -14.69 -3.47 -12.65
N THR A 238 -14.78 -4.04 -13.86
CA THR A 238 -16.01 -4.70 -14.33
C THR A 238 -16.40 -5.85 -13.40
N ARG A 239 -15.43 -6.68 -13.00
CA ARG A 239 -15.65 -7.77 -12.04
C ARG A 239 -16.06 -7.24 -10.65
N ALA A 240 -15.38 -6.18 -10.17
CA ALA A 240 -15.72 -5.56 -8.89
C ALA A 240 -17.16 -5.03 -8.92
N PHE A 241 -17.56 -4.34 -9.98
CA PHE A 241 -18.91 -3.77 -10.11
C PHE A 241 -20.00 -4.81 -10.40
N ALA A 242 -19.65 -6.05 -10.64
CA ALA A 242 -20.61 -7.15 -10.80
C ALA A 242 -21.09 -7.76 -9.48
N GLY A 243 -20.56 -7.32 -8.34
CA GLY A 243 -20.97 -7.78 -7.00
C GLY A 243 -20.80 -6.69 -5.96
N THR A 244 -20.89 -7.03 -4.69
CA THR A 244 -20.74 -6.05 -3.61
C THR A 244 -19.34 -5.48 -3.58
N VAL A 245 -19.25 -4.13 -3.49
CA VAL A 245 -17.99 -3.39 -3.37
C VAL A 245 -17.93 -2.68 -2.01
N ILE A 246 -16.77 -2.74 -1.39
CA ILE A 246 -16.45 -1.99 -0.17
C ILE A 246 -15.39 -0.95 -0.52
N SER A 247 -15.61 0.31 -0.12
CA SER A 247 -14.60 1.36 -0.22
C SER A 247 -13.95 1.59 1.14
N GLN A 248 -12.60 1.60 1.16
CA GLN A 248 -11.81 1.90 2.35
C GLN A 248 -10.65 2.81 1.98
N SER A 249 -10.61 4.01 2.55
CA SER A 249 -9.49 4.94 2.38
C SER A 249 -8.38 4.68 3.38
N PHE A 250 -7.16 5.06 3.01
CA PHE A 250 -6.00 4.97 3.90
C PHE A 250 -5.77 6.33 4.59
N PRO A 251 -5.66 6.34 5.93
CA PRO A 251 -5.27 7.54 6.67
C PRO A 251 -3.85 7.97 6.33
N THR A 252 -3.60 9.26 6.43
CA THR A 252 -2.27 9.84 6.28
C THR A 252 -1.87 10.61 7.53
N ILE A 253 -0.57 10.75 7.71
CA ILE A 253 0.06 11.44 8.81
C ILE A 253 0.89 12.59 8.21
N PRO A 254 0.66 13.85 8.62
CA PRO A 254 1.47 14.97 8.17
C PRO A 254 2.96 14.75 8.51
N ILE A 255 3.83 15.07 7.57
CA ILE A 255 5.29 15.03 7.80
C ILE A 255 5.70 16.29 8.55
N ALA A 256 6.48 16.13 9.62
CA ALA A 256 7.00 17.25 10.39
C ALA A 256 7.84 18.20 9.50
N ALA A 257 7.75 19.51 9.76
CA ALA A 257 8.42 20.52 8.94
C ALA A 257 9.96 20.32 8.84
N GLU A 258 10.56 19.78 9.89
CA GLU A 258 11.98 19.46 9.93
C GLU A 258 12.37 18.36 8.95
N LEU A 259 11.43 17.48 8.62
CA LEU A 259 11.59 16.37 7.67
C LEU A 259 11.07 16.71 6.27
N ASN A 260 10.47 17.89 6.10
CA ASN A 260 9.97 18.43 4.84
C ASN A 260 10.34 19.94 4.72
N PRO A 261 11.63 20.28 4.76
CA PRO A 261 12.08 21.68 4.77
C PRO A 261 11.72 22.44 3.48
N ALA A 262 11.48 21.73 2.40
CA ALA A 262 11.02 22.34 1.14
C ALA A 262 9.53 22.70 1.15
N GLY A 263 8.77 22.28 2.18
CA GLY A 263 7.33 22.53 2.26
C GLY A 263 6.53 21.91 1.13
N LEU A 264 6.96 20.72 0.64
CA LEU A 264 6.27 20.00 -0.42
C LEU A 264 4.92 19.48 0.08
N ASP A 265 3.97 19.32 -0.82
CA ASP A 265 2.70 18.65 -0.54
C ASP A 265 2.93 17.13 -0.50
N VAL A 266 3.42 16.66 0.63
CA VAL A 266 3.68 15.24 0.89
C VAL A 266 3.24 14.86 2.30
N GLU A 267 2.69 13.65 2.41
CA GLU A 267 2.24 13.05 3.67
C GLU A 267 2.68 11.59 3.76
N GLN A 268 2.85 11.09 4.95
CA GLN A 268 3.04 9.66 5.16
C GLN A 268 1.69 8.95 5.20
N ILE A 269 1.59 7.81 4.52
CA ILE A 269 0.46 6.91 4.72
C ILE A 269 0.59 6.22 6.09
N ASP A 270 -0.53 6.02 6.80
CA ASP A 270 -0.54 5.12 7.96
C ASP A 270 -0.29 3.69 7.49
N ARG A 271 1.00 3.34 7.45
CA ARG A 271 1.43 2.06 6.88
C ARG A 271 0.90 0.86 7.65
N ALA A 272 0.74 0.99 8.97
CA ALA A 272 0.20 -0.08 9.80
C ALA A 272 -1.25 -0.40 9.38
N GLU A 273 -2.07 0.62 9.20
CA GLU A 273 -3.45 0.46 8.75
C GLU A 273 -3.53 -0.03 7.31
N ALA A 274 -2.74 0.56 6.40
CA ALA A 274 -2.74 0.15 5.00
C ALA A 274 -2.34 -1.32 4.83
N VAL A 275 -1.25 -1.75 5.49
CA VAL A 275 -0.79 -3.15 5.45
C VAL A 275 -1.81 -4.07 6.13
N MET A 276 -2.40 -3.68 7.26
CA MET A 276 -3.44 -4.47 7.92
C MET A 276 -4.61 -4.74 6.98
N TRP A 277 -5.13 -3.72 6.32
CA TRP A 277 -6.25 -3.87 5.37
C TRP A 277 -5.87 -4.71 4.16
N LEU A 278 -4.74 -4.43 3.51
CA LEU A 278 -4.31 -5.18 2.32
C LEU A 278 -4.00 -6.64 2.65
N ALA A 279 -3.33 -6.90 3.78
CA ALA A 279 -3.06 -8.26 4.26
C ALA A 279 -4.34 -9.03 4.65
N THR A 280 -5.46 -8.32 4.90
CA THR A 280 -6.77 -8.94 5.12
C THR A 280 -7.46 -9.29 3.81
N VAL A 281 -7.47 -8.36 2.84
CA VAL A 281 -8.28 -8.50 1.62
C VAL A 281 -7.54 -9.14 0.45
N ALA A 282 -6.21 -9.04 0.44
CA ALA A 282 -5.36 -9.56 -0.64
C ALA A 282 -4.07 -10.24 -0.12
N PRO A 283 -4.15 -11.19 0.83
CA PRO A 283 -2.95 -11.80 1.42
C PRO A 283 -2.04 -12.47 0.38
N GLY A 284 -2.61 -13.03 -0.69
CA GLY A 284 -1.86 -13.61 -1.80
C GLY A 284 -0.98 -12.61 -2.56
N SER A 285 -1.38 -11.33 -2.57
CA SER A 285 -0.67 -10.25 -3.27
C SER A 285 0.28 -9.44 -2.36
N MET A 286 0.30 -9.70 -1.05
CA MET A 286 1.25 -9.03 -0.17
C MET A 286 2.69 -9.41 -0.51
N SER A 287 3.53 -8.41 -0.70
CA SER A 287 4.97 -8.57 -0.91
C SER A 287 5.73 -8.65 0.43
N ALA A 288 6.95 -9.15 0.39
CA ALA A 288 7.85 -9.24 1.54
C ALA A 288 9.14 -8.47 1.24
N PRO A 289 9.10 -7.11 1.23
CA PRO A 289 10.25 -6.30 0.84
C PRO A 289 11.35 -6.28 1.91
N GLY A 290 11.02 -6.58 3.17
CA GLY A 290 11.98 -6.62 4.28
C GLY A 290 12.76 -7.94 4.33
N LEU A 291 13.94 -7.89 4.96
CA LEU A 291 14.75 -9.09 5.24
C LEU A 291 14.28 -9.86 6.49
N GLY A 292 13.32 -9.30 7.24
CA GLY A 292 12.75 -9.91 8.43
C GLY A 292 11.81 -11.07 8.11
N LEU A 293 11.38 -11.77 9.17
CA LEU A 293 10.42 -12.86 9.06
C LEU A 293 9.06 -12.34 8.54
N THR A 294 8.34 -13.23 7.89
CA THR A 294 7.01 -12.96 7.36
C THR A 294 5.93 -13.50 8.28
N TYR A 295 5.04 -12.63 8.72
CA TYR A 295 4.01 -12.92 9.70
C TYR A 295 2.61 -13.03 9.08
N ARG A 296 1.84 -13.96 9.61
CA ARG A 296 0.39 -13.91 9.66
C ARG A 296 -0.01 -13.51 11.08
N VAL A 297 -0.85 -12.49 11.23
CA VAL A 297 -1.30 -11.99 12.54
C VAL A 297 -2.78 -12.30 12.72
N GLU A 298 -3.15 -12.91 13.84
CA GLU A 298 -4.51 -13.33 14.14
C GLU A 298 -4.96 -12.75 15.49
N ALA A 299 -6.17 -12.21 15.52
CA ALA A 299 -6.82 -11.77 16.76
C ALA A 299 -8.31 -12.15 16.73
N PRO A 300 -8.96 -12.37 17.88
CA PRO A 300 -10.40 -12.55 17.94
C PRO A 300 -11.13 -11.27 17.50
N PRO A 301 -12.42 -11.36 17.11
CA PRO A 301 -13.21 -10.20 16.70
C PRO A 301 -13.25 -9.09 17.75
N GLY A 302 -13.24 -7.83 17.31
CA GLY A 302 -13.41 -6.66 18.17
C GLY A 302 -12.10 -5.94 18.57
N TYR A 303 -10.93 -6.46 18.19
CA TYR A 303 -9.63 -5.92 18.56
C TYR A 303 -8.87 -5.27 17.36
N VAL A 304 -9.60 -4.50 16.55
CA VAL A 304 -9.03 -3.88 15.31
C VAL A 304 -7.85 -2.98 15.61
N GLU A 305 -7.98 -2.10 16.63
CA GLU A 305 -6.92 -1.14 16.98
C GLU A 305 -5.67 -1.83 17.53
N GLN A 306 -5.85 -2.88 18.35
CA GLN A 306 -4.74 -3.67 18.89
C GLN A 306 -4.04 -4.46 17.77
N LEU A 307 -4.81 -4.97 16.82
CA LEU A 307 -4.28 -5.67 15.67
C LEU A 307 -3.47 -4.73 14.77
N LYS A 308 -3.99 -3.50 14.54
CA LYS A 308 -3.25 -2.43 13.87
C LYS A 308 -1.95 -2.09 14.59
N ALA A 309 -1.99 -1.95 15.91
CA ALA A 309 -0.81 -1.69 16.72
C ALA A 309 0.22 -2.83 16.61
N ALA A 310 -0.23 -4.09 16.62
CA ALA A 310 0.63 -5.25 16.43
C ALA A 310 1.29 -5.26 15.05
N VAL A 311 0.53 -4.96 14.00
CA VAL A 311 1.08 -4.81 12.64
C VAL A 311 2.14 -3.71 12.60
N GLY A 312 1.83 -2.54 13.21
CA GLY A 312 2.78 -1.43 13.30
C GLY A 312 4.09 -1.80 13.99
N ALA A 313 3.99 -2.53 15.11
CA ALA A 313 5.13 -3.02 15.84
C ALA A 313 6.01 -3.98 15.01
N LEU A 314 5.40 -4.93 14.30
CA LEU A 314 6.11 -5.83 13.40
C LEU A 314 6.81 -5.08 12.27
N LEU A 315 6.13 -4.10 11.65
CA LEU A 315 6.74 -3.29 10.60
C LEU A 315 7.92 -2.46 11.12
N LEU A 316 7.87 -1.99 12.37
CA LEU A 316 8.94 -1.22 13.00
C LEU A 316 10.23 -2.04 13.18
N ILE A 317 10.12 -3.32 13.48
CA ILE A 317 11.27 -4.23 13.59
C ILE A 317 11.72 -4.80 12.23
N GLY A 318 11.14 -4.34 11.12
CA GLY A 318 11.48 -4.77 9.76
C GLY A 318 10.89 -6.12 9.35
N ALA A 319 9.91 -6.62 10.08
CA ALA A 319 9.17 -7.82 9.69
C ALA A 319 8.22 -7.52 8.51
N ASN A 320 7.83 -8.57 7.79
CA ASN A 320 6.81 -8.51 6.76
C ASN A 320 5.48 -9.04 7.30
N VAL A 321 4.37 -8.44 6.88
CA VAL A 321 3.03 -8.93 7.24
C VAL A 321 2.34 -9.40 5.97
N LYS A 322 2.12 -10.72 5.87
CA LYS A 322 1.53 -11.37 4.69
C LYS A 322 0.01 -11.47 4.80
N SER A 323 -0.49 -11.73 6.01
CA SER A 323 -1.92 -11.91 6.23
C SER A 323 -2.34 -11.43 7.61
N VAL A 324 -3.55 -10.90 7.70
CA VAL A 324 -4.21 -10.50 8.94
C VAL A 324 -5.58 -11.18 9.01
N ASP A 325 -5.93 -11.75 10.16
CA ASP A 325 -7.20 -12.43 10.37
C ASP A 325 -7.88 -11.92 11.66
N PHE A 326 -9.08 -11.38 11.51
CA PHE A 326 -9.90 -10.86 12.61
C PHE A 326 -10.77 -11.95 13.29
N ASN A 327 -10.60 -13.22 12.89
CA ASN A 327 -11.34 -14.36 13.45
C ASN A 327 -10.38 -15.36 14.13
N GLY A 328 -9.28 -14.86 14.68
CA GLY A 328 -8.30 -15.66 15.40
C GLY A 328 -8.85 -16.29 16.68
N PRO A 329 -8.12 -17.22 17.29
CA PRO A 329 -8.53 -17.91 18.52
C PRO A 329 -8.52 -16.95 19.72
N VAL A 330 -9.38 -17.24 20.71
CA VAL A 330 -9.35 -16.55 22.01
C VAL A 330 -8.33 -17.25 22.91
N LEU A 331 -7.24 -16.55 23.23
CA LEU A 331 -6.12 -17.05 24.02
C LEU A 331 -5.88 -16.13 25.23
N SER A 332 -5.36 -16.68 26.33
CA SER A 332 -4.94 -15.88 27.50
C SER A 332 -3.58 -15.21 27.27
N VAL A 333 -2.65 -15.92 26.66
CA VAL A 333 -1.31 -15.45 26.29
C VAL A 333 -1.13 -15.53 24.79
N SER A 334 -0.25 -14.69 24.25
CA SER A 334 0.03 -14.71 22.81
C SER A 334 0.77 -15.99 22.43
N ARG A 335 0.56 -16.46 21.18
CA ARG A 335 1.19 -17.67 20.67
C ARG A 335 1.83 -17.41 19.32
N ALA A 336 3.07 -17.87 19.14
CA ALA A 336 3.75 -17.90 17.85
C ALA A 336 3.88 -19.36 17.37
N LEU A 337 3.36 -19.63 16.18
CA LEU A 337 3.52 -20.92 15.50
C LEU A 337 4.53 -20.74 14.39
N LEU A 338 5.67 -21.41 14.48
CA LEU A 338 6.80 -21.28 13.58
C LEU A 338 6.70 -22.29 12.44
N THR A 339 7.10 -21.90 11.25
CA THR A 339 7.33 -22.83 10.15
C THR A 339 8.63 -23.61 10.36
N ARG A 340 9.63 -23.01 11.00
CA ARG A 340 10.94 -23.59 11.29
C ARG A 340 11.32 -23.40 12.74
N GLU A 341 11.71 -24.47 13.42
CA GLU A 341 12.10 -24.45 14.84
C GLU A 341 13.35 -23.58 15.10
N GLU A 342 14.23 -23.44 14.12
CA GLU A 342 15.47 -22.68 14.21
C GLU A 342 15.23 -21.18 14.45
N GLU A 343 14.04 -20.69 14.16
CA GLU A 343 13.66 -19.28 14.33
C GLU A 343 13.18 -18.93 15.75
N ARG A 344 13.03 -19.93 16.63
CA ARG A 344 12.46 -19.80 17.97
C ARG A 344 13.11 -18.70 18.81
N GLU A 345 14.44 -18.70 18.90
CA GLU A 345 15.17 -17.74 19.73
C GLU A 345 14.99 -16.32 19.18
N PHE A 346 15.03 -16.17 17.86
CA PHE A 346 14.82 -14.90 17.19
C PHE A 346 13.39 -14.37 17.45
N VAL A 347 12.37 -15.21 17.27
CA VAL A 347 10.97 -14.80 17.49
C VAL A 347 10.71 -14.41 18.94
N ILE A 348 11.29 -15.10 19.93
CA ILE A 348 11.15 -14.74 21.33
C ILE A 348 11.81 -13.39 21.62
N SER A 349 13.00 -13.13 21.06
CA SER A 349 13.74 -11.88 21.31
C SER A 349 13.08 -10.67 20.67
N ASP A 350 12.55 -10.82 19.46
CA ASP A 350 12.01 -9.70 18.68
C ASP A 350 10.54 -9.37 19.00
N ASN A 351 9.82 -10.27 19.69
CA ASN A 351 8.39 -10.12 19.96
C ASN A 351 8.07 -9.89 21.45
N VAL A 352 9.01 -9.34 22.22
CA VAL A 352 8.86 -9.06 23.66
C VAL A 352 7.66 -8.17 23.97
N GLU A 353 7.30 -7.28 23.08
CA GLU A 353 6.16 -6.38 23.25
C GLU A 353 4.79 -7.09 23.27
N PHE A 354 4.67 -8.29 22.70
CA PHE A 354 3.44 -9.08 22.73
C PHE A 354 3.21 -9.82 24.07
N GLY A 355 4.07 -9.58 25.08
CA GLY A 355 3.97 -10.15 26.41
C GLY A 355 4.50 -11.56 26.51
N THR A 356 3.87 -12.38 27.33
CA THR A 356 4.21 -13.80 27.42
C THR A 356 3.87 -14.48 26.09
N LEU A 357 4.87 -15.13 25.47
CA LEU A 357 4.74 -15.77 24.17
C LEU A 357 4.95 -17.28 24.28
N GLU A 358 3.89 -18.05 23.99
CA GLU A 358 4.00 -19.49 23.81
C GLU A 358 4.49 -19.77 22.38
N VAL A 359 5.59 -20.49 22.23
CA VAL A 359 6.16 -20.77 20.91
C VAL A 359 6.05 -22.26 20.58
N GLY A 360 5.42 -22.56 19.46
CA GLY A 360 5.25 -23.90 18.90
C GLY A 360 5.62 -23.96 17.41
N VAL A 361 5.56 -25.16 16.83
CA VAL A 361 5.77 -25.38 15.39
C VAL A 361 4.41 -25.56 14.73
N ASP A 362 4.19 -24.88 13.61
CA ASP A 362 3.00 -25.09 12.77
C ASP A 362 3.16 -26.40 11.96
N THR A 363 2.18 -27.27 12.08
CA THR A 363 2.16 -28.54 11.34
C THR A 363 1.65 -28.40 9.92
N GLN A 364 0.97 -27.29 9.61
CA GLN A 364 0.44 -26.95 8.29
C GLN A 364 0.64 -25.46 8.01
N PRO A 365 1.88 -25.00 7.78
CA PRO A 365 2.21 -23.60 7.62
C PRO A 365 1.51 -23.02 6.38
N TYR A 366 1.31 -21.70 6.39
CA TYR A 366 0.83 -20.98 5.22
C TYR A 366 2.00 -20.72 4.25
N GLU A 367 1.68 -20.69 2.97
CA GLU A 367 2.68 -20.40 1.92
C GLU A 367 3.27 -19.00 2.10
N GLY A 368 4.60 -18.91 2.21
CA GLY A 368 5.32 -17.65 2.39
C GLY A 368 5.09 -16.98 3.74
N VAL A 369 4.71 -17.73 4.78
CA VAL A 369 4.63 -17.29 6.17
C VAL A 369 5.65 -18.07 7.01
N ASP A 370 6.46 -17.35 7.76
CA ASP A 370 7.42 -17.93 8.69
C ASP A 370 6.80 -18.12 10.09
N VAL A 371 5.93 -17.18 10.50
CA VAL A 371 5.34 -17.14 11.84
C VAL A 371 3.85 -16.82 11.77
N VAL A 372 3.01 -17.63 12.42
CA VAL A 372 1.63 -17.26 12.74
C VAL A 372 1.60 -16.73 14.16
N LEU A 373 1.38 -15.42 14.32
CA LEU A 373 1.27 -14.73 15.61
C LEU A 373 -0.20 -14.61 15.98
N GLN A 374 -0.63 -15.35 17.00
CA GLN A 374 -1.97 -15.32 17.57
C GLN A 374 -1.93 -14.46 18.84
N LEU A 375 -2.64 -13.33 18.84
CA LEU A 375 -2.63 -12.37 19.94
C LEU A 375 -3.52 -12.85 21.09
N GLY A 376 -2.96 -12.89 22.30
CA GLY A 376 -3.68 -13.26 23.52
C GLY A 376 -4.22 -12.05 24.29
N SER A 377 -5.17 -12.28 25.23
CA SER A 377 -5.79 -11.21 26.01
C SER A 377 -4.78 -10.44 26.87
N GLU A 378 -3.68 -11.04 27.29
CA GLU A 378 -2.58 -10.33 27.96
C GLU A 378 -2.07 -9.14 27.15
N TYR A 379 -2.01 -9.26 25.81
CA TYR A 379 -1.66 -8.17 24.91
C TYR A 379 -2.89 -7.33 24.55
N LEU A 380 -3.98 -7.96 24.15
CA LEU A 380 -5.16 -7.30 23.59
C LEU A 380 -5.89 -6.39 24.58
N ASP A 381 -5.87 -6.74 25.89
CA ASP A 381 -6.53 -5.95 26.93
C ASP A 381 -5.64 -4.82 27.47
N ARG A 382 -4.42 -4.68 26.97
CA ARG A 382 -3.59 -3.52 27.30
C ARG A 382 -4.22 -2.26 26.74
N ALA A 383 -4.27 -1.20 27.55
CA ALA A 383 -4.61 0.11 27.06
C ALA A 383 -3.58 0.53 26.00
N LEU A 384 -4.02 0.74 24.78
CA LEU A 384 -3.16 1.33 23.76
C LEU A 384 -2.71 2.71 24.26
N PRO A 385 -1.44 3.09 24.05
CA PRO A 385 -1.02 4.45 24.36
C PRO A 385 -1.91 5.39 23.54
N THR A 386 -2.67 6.23 24.24
CA THR A 386 -3.49 7.26 23.59
C THR A 386 -2.55 8.08 22.71
N PRO A 387 -2.79 8.20 21.40
CA PRO A 387 -1.97 9.05 20.55
C PRO A 387 -1.98 10.44 21.19
N THR A 388 -0.81 10.91 21.61
CA THR A 388 -0.66 12.26 22.14
C THR A 388 -0.88 13.20 20.97
N THR A 389 -2.14 13.55 20.72
CA THR A 389 -2.49 14.64 19.83
C THR A 389 -1.91 15.88 20.47
N THR A 390 -0.73 16.29 20.02
CA THR A 390 -0.18 17.60 20.35
C THR A 390 -1.14 18.59 19.70
N THR A 391 -2.21 18.92 20.43
CA THR A 391 -3.07 20.03 20.04
C THR A 391 -2.22 21.29 20.19
N THR A 392 -1.58 21.70 19.12
CA THR A 392 -1.02 23.03 18.98
C THR A 392 -2.21 23.98 19.07
N THR A 393 -2.48 24.45 20.28
CA THR A 393 -3.46 25.52 20.49
C THR A 393 -2.92 26.73 19.71
N ALA A 394 -3.40 26.95 18.51
CA ALA A 394 -3.17 28.17 17.79
C ALA A 394 -3.74 29.28 18.66
N SER A 395 -2.86 30.05 19.28
CA SER A 395 -3.23 31.26 20.00
C SER A 395 -3.83 32.23 18.99
N THR A 396 -5.15 32.22 18.88
CA THR A 396 -5.88 33.24 18.13
C THR A 396 -5.70 34.57 18.83
N THR A 397 -4.73 35.36 18.37
CA THR A 397 -4.55 36.72 18.80
C THR A 397 -5.71 37.52 18.19
N THR A 398 -6.79 37.70 18.96
CA THR A 398 -7.91 38.56 18.58
C THR A 398 -7.41 40.01 18.63
N SER A 399 -7.06 40.56 17.48
CA SER A 399 -6.79 41.99 17.33
C SER A 399 -8.11 42.75 17.47
N THR A 400 -8.32 43.29 18.66
CA THR A 400 -9.47 44.20 18.92
C THR A 400 -9.19 45.52 18.24
N THR A 401 -9.75 45.74 17.04
CA THR A 401 -9.73 47.02 16.39
C THR A 401 -10.76 47.92 17.06
N SER A 402 -10.30 48.84 17.90
CA SER A 402 -11.16 49.85 18.53
C SER A 402 -11.60 50.86 17.47
N THR A 403 -12.82 50.78 17.04
CA THR A 403 -13.45 51.81 16.19
C THR A 403 -13.90 52.98 17.05
N THR A 404 -13.16 54.08 17.03
CA THR A 404 -13.53 55.33 17.70
C THR A 404 -14.61 56.00 16.83
N SER A 405 -15.85 55.94 17.30
CA SER A 405 -16.96 56.68 16.70
C SER A 405 -16.92 58.15 17.12
N THR A 406 -16.55 59.04 16.21
CA THR A 406 -16.64 60.49 16.42
C THR A 406 -18.06 60.94 16.08
N SER A 407 -18.85 61.22 17.10
CA SER A 407 -20.18 61.83 16.98
C SER A 407 -20.05 63.34 16.77
N THR A 408 -20.37 63.82 15.57
CA THR A 408 -20.48 65.25 15.26
C THR A 408 -21.89 65.70 15.61
N SER A 409 -22.04 66.50 16.67
CA SER A 409 -23.29 67.20 17.04
C SER A 409 -23.44 68.48 16.20
N THR A 410 -24.43 68.51 15.35
CA THR A 410 -24.84 69.70 14.66
C THR A 410 -25.86 70.50 15.53
N THR A 411 -25.44 71.64 16.07
CA THR A 411 -26.32 72.58 16.79
C THR A 411 -26.95 73.54 15.78
N THR A 412 -28.29 73.54 15.66
CA THR A 412 -29.07 74.56 14.98
C THR A 412 -29.63 75.48 16.02
N ALA A 413 -29.42 76.79 15.88
CA ALA A 413 -30.12 77.86 16.62
C ALA A 413 -30.33 79.08 15.72
N PRO A 414 -31.18 80.04 16.09
CA PRO A 414 -32.57 80.11 15.71
C PRO A 414 -32.79 81.01 14.50
#